data_593661d89c1c2e59bdcce5fc3633031f
#
_entry.id   593661d89c1c2e59bdcce5fc3633031f
#
_cell.length_a   1.000
_cell.length_b   1.000
_cell.length_c   1.000
_cell.angle_alpha   90.00
_cell.angle_beta   90.00
_cell.angle_gamma   90.00
#
_symmetry.space_group_name_H-M   'P 1'
#
loop_
_entity.id
_entity.type
_entity.pdbx_description
1 polymer ?
#
loop_
_entity_poly.entity_id
_entity_poly.type
_entity_poly.pdbx_seq_one_letter_code
_entity_poly.pdbx_strand_id
1 'polypeptide(L)'
;MFTEEITHTGASVARFIPTEFLQLLEKPDLSRIQKGDFIEKEMALMFTDIRDFTGLSETMSGGETFQFLNAYLSRMNPSIENYGGFVDKFIGDEIMALFPDAENALKAAIEMRIELRAYNSQRKQSGYRLIDTGMGLHFGKLMLGTVGSDKRLQMTVV
;
A
#
# COMPACT_ATOMS: atom_id res chain seq x y z
N MET A 1 15.71 -24.97 -17.10
CA MET A 1 14.71 -24.22 -17.89
C MET A 1 13.36 -24.11 -17.14
N PHE A 2 12.67 -25.17 -16.79
CA PHE A 2 11.38 -25.09 -16.05
C PHE A 2 11.47 -24.53 -14.63
N THR A 3 12.55 -24.75 -13.89
CA THR A 3 12.74 -24.25 -12.51
C THR A 3 13.02 -22.75 -12.46
N GLU A 4 13.68 -22.16 -13.46
CA GLU A 4 13.93 -20.73 -13.54
C GLU A 4 12.66 -19.94 -13.92
N GLU A 5 11.82 -20.47 -14.80
CA GLU A 5 10.52 -19.85 -15.13
C GLU A 5 9.57 -19.83 -13.94
N ILE A 6 9.52 -20.89 -13.11
CA ILE A 6 8.67 -20.95 -11.91
C ILE A 6 9.16 -19.95 -10.86
N THR A 7 10.48 -19.80 -10.66
CA THR A 7 11.03 -18.79 -9.73
C THR A 7 10.81 -17.37 -10.23
N HIS A 8 10.92 -17.12 -11.51
CA HIS A 8 10.67 -15.80 -12.09
C HIS A 8 9.18 -15.41 -12.02
N THR A 9 8.28 -16.37 -12.25
CA THR A 9 6.83 -16.17 -12.13
C THR A 9 6.43 -15.91 -10.67
N GLY A 10 6.99 -16.65 -9.72
CA GLY A 10 6.76 -16.46 -8.29
C GLY A 10 7.20 -15.08 -7.78
N ALA A 11 8.38 -14.61 -8.17
CA ALA A 11 8.88 -13.29 -7.81
C ALA A 11 8.07 -12.15 -8.45
N SER A 12 7.52 -12.37 -9.65
CA SER A 12 6.65 -11.39 -10.31
C SER A 12 5.28 -11.29 -9.65
N VAL A 13 4.69 -12.41 -9.24
CA VAL A 13 3.39 -12.45 -8.55
C VAL A 13 3.48 -11.83 -7.15
N ALA A 14 4.62 -11.97 -6.46
CA ALA A 14 4.84 -11.38 -5.13
C ALA A 14 4.73 -9.84 -5.12
N ARG A 15 4.90 -9.17 -6.26
CA ARG A 15 4.70 -7.72 -6.36
C ARG A 15 3.23 -7.29 -6.36
N PHE A 16 2.31 -8.21 -6.59
CA PHE A 16 0.86 -7.94 -6.63
C PHE A 16 0.14 -8.39 -5.36
N ILE A 17 0.85 -9.06 -4.47
CA ILE A 17 0.27 -9.62 -3.24
C ILE A 17 1.24 -9.33 -2.10
N PRO A 18 0.78 -8.65 -1.02
CA PRO A 18 1.61 -8.43 0.15
C PRO A 18 2.02 -9.78 0.77
N THR A 19 3.31 -10.09 0.75
CA THR A 19 3.85 -11.33 1.33
C THR A 19 3.66 -11.40 2.83
N GLU A 20 3.54 -10.26 3.48
CA GLU A 20 3.23 -10.08 4.90
C GLU A 20 1.89 -10.74 5.28
N PHE A 21 0.91 -10.74 4.38
CA PHE A 21 -0.35 -11.45 4.60
C PHE A 21 -0.16 -12.96 4.73
N LEU A 22 0.77 -13.54 3.95
CA LEU A 22 1.08 -14.97 4.05
C LEU A 22 1.63 -15.31 5.43
N GLN A 23 2.54 -14.46 5.94
CA GLN A 23 3.11 -14.61 7.26
C GLN A 23 2.04 -14.50 8.36
N LEU A 24 1.15 -13.51 8.23
CA LEU A 24 0.06 -13.30 9.17
C LEU A 24 -0.94 -14.47 9.17
N LEU A 25 -1.27 -15.02 8.01
CA LEU A 25 -2.14 -16.20 7.86
C LEU A 25 -1.43 -17.53 8.15
N GLU A 26 -0.14 -17.49 8.51
CA GLU A 26 0.70 -18.67 8.75
C GLU A 26 0.71 -19.65 7.55
N LYS A 27 0.66 -19.10 6.34
CA LYS A 27 0.71 -19.88 5.11
C LYS A 27 2.11 -19.83 4.50
N PRO A 28 2.67 -20.98 4.10
CA PRO A 28 4.02 -21.04 3.53
C PRO A 28 4.12 -20.40 2.14
N ASP A 29 3.03 -20.41 1.39
CA ASP A 29 2.97 -19.87 0.03
C ASP A 29 1.52 -19.62 -0.42
N LEU A 30 1.37 -18.95 -1.57
CA LEU A 30 0.07 -18.57 -2.14
C LEU A 30 -0.82 -19.77 -2.51
N SER A 31 -0.22 -20.92 -2.83
CA SER A 31 -0.99 -22.11 -3.23
C SER A 31 -1.78 -22.73 -2.06
N ARG A 32 -1.43 -22.36 -0.84
CA ARG A 32 -2.09 -22.82 0.39
C ARG A 32 -3.20 -21.92 0.87
N ILE A 33 -3.39 -20.79 0.22
CA ILE A 33 -4.48 -19.86 0.54
C ILE A 33 -5.80 -20.43 0.02
N GLN A 34 -6.79 -20.44 0.89
CA GLN A 34 -8.15 -20.86 0.56
C GLN A 34 -9.14 -19.72 0.80
N LYS A 35 -10.24 -19.76 0.10
CA LYS A 35 -11.37 -18.86 0.32
C LYS A 35 -11.88 -18.99 1.73
N GLY A 36 -11.95 -17.86 2.45
CA GLY A 36 -12.41 -17.83 3.84
C GLY A 36 -11.31 -18.07 4.87
N ASP A 37 -10.03 -18.20 4.47
CA ASP A 37 -8.93 -18.13 5.45
C ASP A 37 -8.94 -16.75 6.10
N PHE A 38 -8.83 -16.67 7.41
CA PHE A 38 -8.75 -15.42 8.16
C PHE A 38 -8.00 -15.56 9.47
N ILE A 39 -7.54 -14.44 9.98
CA ILE A 39 -6.97 -14.27 11.31
C ILE A 39 -7.48 -12.96 11.93
N GLU A 40 -7.75 -12.98 13.23
CA GLU A 40 -8.01 -11.76 14.02
C GLU A 40 -6.68 -11.31 14.65
N LYS A 41 -6.33 -10.03 14.47
CA LYS A 41 -5.12 -9.46 15.04
C LYS A 41 -5.31 -7.98 15.42
N GLU A 42 -4.73 -7.56 16.54
CA GLU A 42 -4.62 -6.14 16.84
C GLU A 42 -3.51 -5.51 15.99
N MET A 43 -3.88 -4.54 15.18
CA MET A 43 -2.96 -3.81 14.29
C MET A 43 -3.43 -2.36 14.13
N ALA A 44 -2.51 -1.52 13.67
CA ALA A 44 -2.88 -0.20 13.20
C ALA A 44 -3.14 -0.23 11.69
N LEU A 45 -4.20 0.46 11.29
CA LEU A 45 -4.59 0.67 9.91
C LEU A 45 -4.37 2.14 9.56
N MET A 46 -3.72 2.40 8.44
CA MET A 46 -3.52 3.73 7.88
C MET A 46 -4.22 3.83 6.53
N PHE A 47 -4.98 4.91 6.35
CA PHE A 47 -5.44 5.37 5.05
C PHE A 47 -4.81 6.71 4.73
N THR A 48 -4.35 6.87 3.49
CA THR A 48 -3.87 8.17 3.00
C THR A 48 -4.50 8.47 1.65
N ASP A 49 -4.76 9.74 1.39
CA ASP A 49 -5.46 10.22 0.21
C ASP A 49 -4.87 11.57 -0.22
N ILE A 50 -4.65 11.78 -1.52
CA ILE A 50 -4.17 13.05 -2.03
C ILE A 50 -5.35 14.02 -2.13
N ARG A 51 -5.26 15.16 -1.44
CA ARG A 51 -6.30 16.18 -1.47
C ARG A 51 -6.52 16.72 -2.88
N ASP A 52 -7.78 16.70 -3.33
CA ASP A 52 -8.20 17.15 -4.66
C ASP A 52 -7.47 16.42 -5.81
N PHE A 53 -7.25 15.11 -5.65
CA PHE A 53 -6.61 14.31 -6.70
C PHE A 53 -7.40 14.32 -8.01
N THR A 54 -8.72 14.29 -7.95
CA THR A 54 -9.57 14.37 -9.14
C THR A 54 -9.29 15.64 -9.94
N GLY A 55 -9.33 16.81 -9.29
CA GLY A 55 -9.01 18.07 -9.95
C GLY A 55 -7.57 18.17 -10.44
N LEU A 56 -6.63 17.51 -9.75
CA LEU A 56 -5.24 17.41 -10.21
C LEU A 56 -5.12 16.51 -11.44
N SER A 57 -5.74 15.34 -11.44
CA SER A 57 -5.66 14.36 -12.54
C SER A 57 -6.33 14.85 -13.82
N GLU A 58 -7.37 15.66 -13.72
CA GLU A 58 -8.02 16.30 -14.88
C GLU A 58 -7.09 17.26 -15.65
N THR A 59 -6.03 17.74 -15.01
CA THR A 59 -5.00 18.61 -15.67
C THR A 59 -3.89 17.82 -16.37
N MET A 60 -3.91 16.48 -16.27
CA MET A 60 -2.89 15.57 -16.79
C MET A 60 -3.49 14.61 -17.82
N SER A 61 -2.66 14.17 -18.76
CA SER A 61 -3.00 13.00 -19.58
C SER A 61 -2.99 11.73 -18.72
N GLY A 62 -3.64 10.65 -19.20
CA GLY A 62 -3.62 9.37 -18.49
C GLY A 62 -2.20 8.85 -18.19
N GLY A 63 -1.27 9.01 -19.14
CA GLY A 63 0.12 8.63 -18.95
C GLY A 63 0.83 9.44 -17.86
N GLU A 64 0.62 10.76 -17.87
CA GLU A 64 1.18 11.65 -16.82
C GLU A 64 0.59 11.34 -15.44
N THR A 65 -0.72 11.01 -15.37
CA THR A 65 -1.35 10.59 -14.12
C THR A 65 -0.71 9.33 -13.54
N PHE A 66 -0.45 8.30 -14.36
CA PHE A 66 0.27 7.11 -13.92
C PHE A 66 1.71 7.39 -13.48
N GLN A 67 2.44 8.23 -14.22
CA GLN A 67 3.80 8.64 -13.84
C GLN A 67 3.81 9.40 -12.51
N PHE A 68 2.87 10.31 -12.32
CA PHE A 68 2.70 11.05 -11.07
C PHE A 68 2.40 10.12 -9.89
N LEU A 69 1.41 9.20 -10.04
CA LEU A 69 1.06 8.23 -8.99
C LEU A 69 2.25 7.37 -8.61
N ASN A 70 2.94 6.80 -9.60
CA ASN A 70 4.11 5.97 -9.33
C ASN A 70 5.23 6.75 -8.63
N ALA A 71 5.48 8.00 -9.01
CA ALA A 71 6.47 8.85 -8.35
C ALA A 71 6.07 9.18 -6.90
N TYR A 72 4.79 9.45 -6.64
CA TYR A 72 4.27 9.70 -5.30
C TYR A 72 4.35 8.46 -4.42
N LEU A 73 3.81 7.33 -4.88
CA LEU A 73 3.78 6.07 -4.13
C LEU A 73 5.18 5.56 -3.80
N SER A 74 6.13 5.65 -4.74
CA SER A 74 7.52 5.25 -4.52
C SER A 74 8.24 6.10 -3.46
N ARG A 75 7.78 7.34 -3.22
CA ARG A 75 8.32 8.20 -2.16
C ARG A 75 7.69 7.92 -0.81
N MET A 76 6.40 7.55 -0.79
CA MET A 76 5.67 7.32 0.46
C MET A 76 5.93 5.92 1.05
N ASN A 77 6.11 4.91 0.18
CA ASN A 77 6.23 3.52 0.61
C ASN A 77 7.40 3.25 1.58
N PRO A 78 8.62 3.82 1.40
CA PRO A 78 9.72 3.61 2.34
C PRO A 78 9.39 4.03 3.78
N SER A 79 8.62 5.10 3.97
CA SER A 79 8.18 5.53 5.31
C SER A 79 7.25 4.50 5.97
N ILE A 80 6.51 3.72 5.21
CA ILE A 80 5.68 2.63 5.74
C ILE A 80 6.56 1.45 6.14
N GLU A 81 7.45 1.02 5.25
CA GLU A 81 8.34 -0.14 5.47
C GLU A 81 9.33 0.09 6.62
N ASN A 82 9.89 1.29 6.75
CA ASN A 82 10.85 1.67 7.81
C ASN A 82 10.29 1.47 9.22
N TYR A 83 8.97 1.52 9.38
CA TYR A 83 8.29 1.29 10.66
C TYR A 83 7.55 -0.05 10.72
N GLY A 84 8.01 -1.03 9.95
CA GLY A 84 7.47 -2.40 9.99
C GLY A 84 6.03 -2.52 9.46
N GLY A 85 5.55 -1.49 8.77
CA GLY A 85 4.28 -1.53 8.07
C GLY A 85 4.41 -2.14 6.67
N PHE A 86 3.30 -2.49 6.08
CA PHE A 86 3.21 -2.91 4.69
C PHE A 86 1.92 -2.36 4.04
N VAL A 87 1.98 -2.17 2.73
CA VAL A 87 0.81 -1.74 1.97
C VAL A 87 -0.07 -2.94 1.66
N ASP A 88 -1.32 -2.88 2.08
CA ASP A 88 -2.34 -3.87 1.70
C ASP A 88 -2.73 -3.67 0.23
N LYS A 89 -3.11 -2.46 -0.12
CA LYS A 89 -3.48 -2.11 -1.49
C LYS A 89 -3.39 -0.61 -1.77
N PHE A 90 -3.35 -0.30 -3.05
CA PHE A 90 -3.57 1.04 -3.57
C PHE A 90 -4.97 1.13 -4.18
N ILE A 91 -5.70 2.20 -3.87
CA ILE A 91 -7.05 2.46 -4.40
C ILE A 91 -7.00 3.83 -5.06
N GLY A 92 -6.66 3.86 -6.37
CA GLY A 92 -6.35 5.12 -7.03
C GLY A 92 -5.10 5.78 -6.45
N ASP A 93 -5.27 6.93 -5.84
CA ASP A 93 -4.22 7.68 -5.12
C ASP A 93 -4.15 7.34 -3.63
N GLU A 94 -5.09 6.54 -3.13
CA GLU A 94 -5.17 6.13 -1.74
C GLU A 94 -4.19 5.00 -1.44
N ILE A 95 -3.52 5.08 -0.29
CA ILE A 95 -2.70 4.01 0.27
C ILE A 95 -3.43 3.44 1.49
N MET A 96 -3.69 2.14 1.47
CA MET A 96 -4.13 1.39 2.64
C MET A 96 -2.95 0.58 3.15
N ALA A 97 -2.50 0.87 4.37
CA ALA A 97 -1.33 0.22 4.97
C ALA A 97 -1.65 -0.30 6.38
N LEU A 98 -0.95 -1.36 6.77
CA LEU A 98 -1.08 -2.02 8.07
C LEU A 98 0.25 -1.93 8.82
N PHE A 99 0.16 -1.78 10.15
CA PHE A 99 1.31 -1.71 11.04
C PHE A 99 1.09 -2.60 12.27
N PRO A 100 2.19 -3.12 12.86
CA PRO A 100 2.09 -3.97 14.03
C PRO A 100 1.50 -3.24 15.25
N ASP A 101 1.67 -1.94 15.34
CA ASP A 101 1.20 -1.12 16.46
C ASP A 101 0.92 0.33 16.06
N ALA A 102 0.25 1.08 16.95
CA ALA A 102 -0.14 2.46 16.72
C ALA A 102 1.04 3.45 16.71
N GLU A 103 2.09 3.18 17.48
CA GLU A 103 3.26 4.06 17.57
C GLU A 103 4.02 4.08 16.25
N ASN A 104 4.25 2.90 15.67
CA ASN A 104 4.90 2.76 14.37
C ASN A 104 4.07 3.38 13.24
N ALA A 105 2.75 3.20 13.25
CA ALA A 105 1.87 3.86 12.29
C ALA A 105 1.96 5.39 12.38
N LEU A 106 2.00 5.95 13.59
CA LEU A 106 2.15 7.39 13.78
C LEU A 106 3.50 7.90 13.30
N LYS A 107 4.58 7.19 13.61
CA LYS A 107 5.95 7.53 13.14
C LYS A 107 6.01 7.53 11.61
N ALA A 108 5.45 6.51 10.97
CA ALA A 108 5.36 6.44 9.51
C ALA A 108 4.60 7.63 8.94
N ALA A 109 3.44 8.00 9.52
CA ALA A 109 2.67 9.15 9.08
C ALA A 109 3.45 10.47 9.18
N ILE A 110 4.22 10.65 10.26
CA ILE A 110 5.09 11.82 10.44
C ILE A 110 6.20 11.85 9.38
N GLU A 111 6.86 10.73 9.13
CA GLU A 111 7.91 10.63 8.10
C GLU A 111 7.33 10.89 6.70
N MET A 112 6.17 10.31 6.37
CA MET A 112 5.47 10.61 5.12
C MET A 112 5.17 12.11 4.94
N ARG A 113 4.83 12.83 6.02
CA ARG A 113 4.65 14.30 5.97
C ARG A 113 5.95 15.03 5.69
N ILE A 114 7.08 14.55 6.21
CA ILE A 114 8.41 15.12 5.94
C ILE A 114 8.77 14.88 4.46
N GLU A 115 8.60 13.66 3.98
CA GLU A 115 8.84 13.30 2.57
C GLU A 115 7.95 14.10 1.61
N LEU A 116 6.69 14.30 1.96
CA LEU A 116 5.78 15.13 1.17
C LEU A 116 6.26 16.58 1.04
N ARG A 117 6.81 17.15 2.12
CA ARG A 117 7.38 18.52 2.07
C ARG A 117 8.59 18.58 1.15
N ALA A 118 9.48 17.58 1.23
CA ALA A 118 10.64 17.49 0.33
C ALA A 118 10.20 17.32 -1.13
N TYR A 119 9.22 16.47 -1.39
CA TYR A 119 8.65 16.28 -2.71
C TYR A 119 8.00 17.58 -3.24
N ASN A 120 7.24 18.27 -2.44
CA ASN A 120 6.64 19.56 -2.81
C ASN A 120 7.68 20.64 -3.12
N SER A 121 8.83 20.64 -2.44
CA SER A 121 9.94 21.55 -2.78
C SER A 121 10.47 21.28 -4.19
N GLN A 122 10.64 20.02 -4.57
CA GLN A 122 11.04 19.63 -5.93
C GLN A 122 9.95 19.99 -6.97
N ARG A 123 8.68 19.71 -6.66
CA ARG A 123 7.55 20.06 -7.53
C ARG A 123 7.49 21.56 -7.81
N LYS A 124 7.68 22.39 -6.76
CA LYS A 124 7.72 23.85 -6.89
C LYS A 124 8.84 24.32 -7.81
N GLN A 125 10.04 23.75 -7.68
CA GLN A 125 11.17 24.08 -8.54
C GLN A 125 10.91 23.72 -10.01
N SER A 126 10.14 22.65 -10.24
CA SER A 126 9.76 22.19 -11.59
C SER A 126 8.48 22.87 -12.12
N GLY A 127 7.90 23.82 -11.38
CA GLY A 127 6.68 24.53 -11.79
C GLY A 127 5.39 23.71 -11.65
N TYR A 128 5.42 22.58 -10.95
CA TYR A 128 4.23 21.77 -10.72
C TYR A 128 3.41 22.26 -9.53
N ARG A 129 2.10 22.03 -9.58
CA ARG A 129 1.17 22.25 -8.46
C ARG A 129 1.63 21.46 -7.23
N LEU A 130 1.62 22.11 -6.05
CA LEU A 130 1.86 21.44 -4.79
C LEU A 130 0.69 20.51 -4.46
N ILE A 131 0.99 19.42 -3.74
CA ILE A 131 0.00 18.45 -3.28
C ILE A 131 -0.05 18.42 -1.77
N ASP A 132 -1.19 18.06 -1.23
CA ASP A 132 -1.37 17.74 0.19
C ASP A 132 -2.00 16.37 0.33
N THR A 133 -1.80 15.73 1.48
CA THR A 133 -2.30 14.39 1.76
C THR A 133 -3.03 14.37 3.09
N GLY A 134 -4.25 13.83 3.08
CA GLY A 134 -4.96 13.42 4.29
C GLY A 134 -4.44 12.07 4.77
N MET A 135 -4.36 11.88 6.09
CA MET A 135 -3.99 10.60 6.69
C MET A 135 -4.93 10.30 7.84
N GLY A 136 -5.52 9.10 7.84
CA GLY A 136 -6.33 8.56 8.92
C GLY A 136 -5.65 7.35 9.53
N LEU A 137 -5.60 7.28 10.85
CA LEU A 137 -5.05 6.16 11.60
C LEU A 137 -6.12 5.57 12.50
N HIS A 138 -6.19 4.25 12.55
CA HIS A 138 -7.03 3.50 13.48
C HIS A 138 -6.20 2.35 14.06
N PHE A 139 -6.35 2.08 15.35
CA PHE A 139 -5.76 0.92 16.00
C PHE A 139 -6.85 0.10 16.68
N GLY A 140 -6.80 -1.20 16.46
CA GLY A 140 -7.78 -2.12 17.06
C GLY A 140 -7.67 -3.53 16.51
N LYS A 141 -8.65 -4.33 16.84
CA LYS A 141 -8.81 -5.68 16.28
C LYS A 141 -9.28 -5.59 14.85
N LEU A 142 -8.54 -6.22 13.97
CA LEU A 142 -8.80 -6.33 12.56
C LEU A 142 -8.91 -7.80 12.17
N MET A 143 -9.82 -8.11 11.26
CA MET A 143 -9.88 -9.42 10.62
C MET A 143 -9.18 -9.33 9.27
N LEU A 144 -8.06 -10.05 9.15
CA LEU A 144 -7.32 -10.16 7.89
C LEU A 144 -7.68 -11.50 7.28
N GLY A 145 -8.10 -11.50 6.02
CA GLY A 145 -8.51 -12.74 5.41
C GLY A 145 -8.69 -12.67 3.91
N THR A 146 -9.21 -13.75 3.36
CA THR A 146 -9.42 -13.92 1.92
C THR A 146 -10.90 -13.91 1.60
N VAL A 147 -11.28 -13.08 0.65
CA VAL A 147 -12.64 -13.00 0.11
C VAL A 147 -12.61 -13.17 -1.41
N GLY A 148 -13.70 -13.63 -1.99
CA GLY A 148 -13.82 -13.69 -3.43
C GLY A 148 -14.57 -14.91 -3.95
N SER A 149 -14.34 -15.21 -5.21
CA SER A 149 -14.89 -16.36 -5.93
C SER A 149 -13.81 -17.41 -6.17
N ASP A 150 -14.22 -18.59 -6.68
CA ASP A 150 -13.28 -19.67 -7.02
C ASP A 150 -12.28 -19.29 -8.12
N LYS A 151 -12.60 -18.24 -8.91
CA LYS A 151 -11.72 -17.74 -9.98
C LYS A 151 -10.88 -16.53 -9.58
N ARG A 152 -11.23 -15.84 -8.48
CA ARG A 152 -10.51 -14.64 -8.02
C ARG A 152 -10.65 -14.48 -6.52
N LEU A 153 -9.53 -14.56 -5.83
CA LEU A 153 -9.40 -14.25 -4.41
C LEU A 153 -8.73 -12.89 -4.23
N GLN A 154 -9.12 -12.20 -3.19
CA GLN A 154 -8.48 -10.97 -2.74
C GLN A 154 -8.20 -11.11 -1.24
N MET A 155 -6.99 -10.76 -0.85
CA MET A 155 -6.68 -10.51 0.56
C MET A 155 -7.22 -9.16 0.97
N THR A 156 -7.84 -9.09 2.14
CA THR A 156 -8.47 -7.87 2.62
C THR A 156 -8.52 -7.82 4.14
N VAL A 157 -8.79 -6.63 4.64
CA VAL A 157 -9.00 -6.32 6.06
C VAL A 157 -10.44 -5.90 6.26
N VAL A 158 -11.05 -6.39 7.34
CA VAL A 158 -12.41 -6.03 7.79
C VAL A 158 -12.36 -5.60 9.24
#